data_c9bb8a30ed1f1bc39808171eab4b9488
#
_entry.id   c9bb8a30ed1f1bc39808171eab4b9488
#
_cell.length_a   1.000
_cell.length_b   1.000
_cell.length_c   1.000
_cell.angle_alpha   90.00
_cell.angle_beta   90.00
_cell.angle_gamma   90.00
#
_symmetry.space_group_name_H-M   'P 1'
#
loop_
_entity.id
_entity.type
_entity.pdbx_description
1 polymer ?
#
loop_
_entity_poly.entity_id
_entity_poly.type
_entity_poly.pdbx_seq_one_letter_code
_entity_poly.pdbx_strand_id
1 'polypeptide(L)'
;MSYPITDIDGIDGEAAAVLKSVGIRSTERLLEEARTVKGRKMLAMKTGFDEKLLLFWANVADRMRIKGIRKEYAELLQAAGVDTVKDLKYRNPANLAKAMSEANRKHKMVRLLPSEKVVGNWIENAKKLQLKISYK
;
A
#
# COMPACT_ATOMS: atom_id res chain seq x y z
N MET A 1 3.73 -10.69 -2.84
CA MET A 1 3.66 -10.45 -4.28
C MET A 1 4.36 -9.14 -4.62
N SER A 2 4.98 -9.07 -5.78
CA SER A 2 5.74 -7.89 -6.18
C SER A 2 5.21 -7.35 -7.50
N TYR A 3 5.16 -6.03 -7.61
CA TYR A 3 4.64 -5.31 -8.76
C TYR A 3 5.58 -4.17 -9.13
N PRO A 4 5.49 -3.62 -10.34
CA PRO A 4 6.25 -2.42 -10.69
C PRO A 4 5.92 -1.26 -9.74
N ILE A 5 6.90 -0.44 -9.40
CA ILE A 5 6.68 0.71 -8.51
C ILE A 5 5.67 1.70 -9.06
N THR A 6 5.50 1.75 -10.38
CA THR A 6 4.51 2.61 -11.02
C THR A 6 3.07 2.20 -10.72
N ASP A 7 2.86 1.02 -10.15
CA ASP A 7 1.54 0.61 -9.66
C ASP A 7 1.13 1.37 -8.38
N ILE A 8 2.06 2.08 -7.74
CA ILE A 8 1.75 2.90 -6.57
C ILE A 8 1.31 4.28 -7.03
N ASP A 9 0.11 4.70 -6.61
CA ASP A 9 -0.41 6.02 -6.94
C ASP A 9 0.52 7.11 -6.39
N GLY A 10 0.78 8.13 -7.20
CA GLY A 10 1.70 9.20 -6.84
C GLY A 10 3.13 8.97 -7.29
N ILE A 11 3.48 7.75 -7.73
CA ILE A 11 4.79 7.49 -8.33
C ILE A 11 4.65 7.63 -9.84
N ASP A 12 4.87 8.86 -10.32
CA ASP A 12 4.85 9.16 -11.75
C ASP A 12 6.18 8.76 -12.43
N GLY A 13 6.32 9.10 -13.70
CA GLY A 13 7.52 8.75 -14.46
C GLY A 13 8.80 9.33 -13.88
N GLU A 14 8.74 10.56 -13.36
CA GLU A 14 9.91 11.20 -12.75
C GLU A 14 10.30 10.55 -11.43
N ALA A 15 9.31 10.31 -10.56
CA ALA A 15 9.56 9.65 -9.28
C ALA A 15 10.06 8.22 -9.50
N ALA A 16 9.48 7.50 -10.47
CA ALA A 16 9.94 6.16 -10.81
C ALA A 16 11.39 6.16 -11.30
N ALA A 17 11.77 7.14 -12.13
CA ALA A 17 13.14 7.25 -12.63
C ALA A 17 14.13 7.47 -11.47
N VAL A 18 13.78 8.33 -10.52
CA VAL A 18 14.62 8.58 -9.34
C VAL A 18 14.77 7.30 -8.51
N LEU A 19 13.67 6.59 -8.24
CA LEU A 19 13.72 5.33 -7.48
C LEU A 19 14.54 4.28 -8.21
N LYS A 20 14.38 4.15 -9.51
CA LYS A 20 15.16 3.21 -10.32
C LYS A 20 16.66 3.53 -10.28
N SER A 21 17.01 4.80 -10.22
CA SER A 21 18.42 5.22 -10.15
C SER A 21 19.12 4.75 -8.89
N VAL A 22 18.37 4.47 -7.82
CA VAL A 22 18.90 3.91 -6.57
C VAL A 22 18.55 2.43 -6.40
N GLY A 23 18.16 1.76 -7.48
CA GLY A 23 17.95 0.30 -7.49
C GLY A 23 16.55 -0.16 -7.10
N ILE A 24 15.59 0.75 -6.97
CA ILE A 24 14.22 0.40 -6.58
C ILE A 24 13.31 0.39 -7.80
N ARG A 25 12.88 -0.81 -8.22
CA ARG A 25 12.05 -1.01 -9.40
C ARG A 25 10.72 -1.68 -9.11
N SER A 26 10.55 -2.24 -7.91
CA SER A 26 9.38 -3.02 -7.54
C SER A 26 8.83 -2.60 -6.19
N THR A 27 7.56 -2.93 -5.94
CA THR A 27 6.92 -2.67 -4.65
C THR A 27 7.63 -3.44 -3.53
N GLU A 28 8.08 -4.66 -3.79
CA GLU A 28 8.80 -5.45 -2.81
C GLU A 28 10.12 -4.79 -2.42
N ARG A 29 10.88 -4.30 -3.39
CA ARG A 29 12.16 -3.62 -3.11
C ARG A 29 11.95 -2.31 -2.36
N LEU A 30 10.94 -1.55 -2.74
CA LEU A 30 10.60 -0.32 -2.05
C LEU A 30 10.27 -0.59 -0.58
N LEU A 31 9.42 -1.59 -0.32
CA LEU A 31 9.05 -1.96 1.04
C LEU A 31 10.29 -2.37 1.85
N GLU A 32 11.16 -3.19 1.28
CA GLU A 32 12.37 -3.65 1.95
C GLU A 32 13.29 -2.49 2.33
N GLU A 33 13.51 -1.55 1.42
CA GLU A 33 14.39 -0.41 1.68
C GLU A 33 13.77 0.63 2.61
N ALA A 34 12.45 0.79 2.59
CA ALA A 34 11.75 1.84 3.34
C ALA A 34 11.05 1.32 4.61
N ARG A 35 11.26 0.07 4.99
CA ARG A 35 10.56 -0.52 6.13
C ARG A 35 10.97 0.03 7.48
N THR A 36 12.17 0.58 7.61
CA THR A 36 12.66 1.14 8.87
C THR A 36 12.82 2.66 8.77
N VAL A 37 12.84 3.33 9.93
CA VAL A 37 13.11 4.77 9.98
C VAL A 37 14.47 5.08 9.37
N LYS A 38 15.49 4.30 9.70
CA LYS A 38 16.84 4.47 9.16
C LYS A 38 16.84 4.32 7.63
N GLY A 39 16.17 3.31 7.11
CA GLY A 39 16.07 3.09 5.66
C GLY A 39 15.40 4.26 4.95
N ARG A 40 14.32 4.78 5.52
CA ARG A 40 13.63 5.94 4.95
C ARG A 40 14.49 7.21 4.97
N LYS A 41 15.25 7.42 6.04
CA LYS A 41 16.19 8.55 6.10
C LYS A 41 17.26 8.45 5.02
N MET A 42 17.81 7.25 4.83
CA MET A 42 18.81 7.04 3.80
C MET A 42 18.23 7.26 2.40
N LEU A 43 17.04 6.76 2.15
CA LEU A 43 16.36 6.98 0.87
C LEU A 43 16.05 8.45 0.64
N ALA A 44 15.60 9.16 1.67
CA ALA A 44 15.34 10.59 1.57
C ALA A 44 16.59 11.35 1.15
N MET A 45 17.75 11.00 1.71
CA MET A 45 19.03 11.62 1.35
C MET A 45 19.41 11.31 -0.11
N LYS A 46 19.20 10.09 -0.57
CA LYS A 46 19.59 9.66 -1.92
C LYS A 46 18.66 10.19 -3.01
N THR A 47 17.38 10.32 -2.70
CA THR A 47 16.35 10.62 -3.70
C THR A 47 15.80 12.03 -3.62
N GLY A 48 15.93 12.70 -2.48
CA GLY A 48 15.29 13.98 -2.23
C GLY A 48 13.81 13.90 -1.85
N PHE A 49 13.24 12.69 -1.77
CA PHE A 49 11.85 12.52 -1.34
C PHE A 49 11.75 12.70 0.18
N ASP A 50 10.61 13.23 0.63
CA ASP A 50 10.30 13.37 2.05
C ASP A 50 10.15 12.00 2.69
N GLU A 51 10.63 11.82 3.92
CA GLU A 51 10.50 10.57 4.67
C GLU A 51 9.04 10.15 4.85
N LYS A 52 8.14 11.13 5.04
CA LYS A 52 6.70 10.84 5.19
C LYS A 52 6.10 10.28 3.90
N LEU A 53 6.55 10.80 2.77
CA LEU A 53 6.12 10.29 1.46
C LEU A 53 6.62 8.87 1.25
N LEU A 54 7.87 8.61 1.60
CA LEU A 54 8.45 7.26 1.51
C LEU A 54 7.69 6.28 2.41
N LEU A 55 7.32 6.71 3.61
CA LEU A 55 6.51 5.89 4.51
C LEU A 55 5.12 5.61 3.91
N PHE A 56 4.50 6.62 3.33
CA PHE A 56 3.21 6.46 2.66
C PHE A 56 3.29 5.42 1.54
N TRP A 57 4.29 5.53 0.67
CA TRP A 57 4.50 4.57 -0.41
C TRP A 57 4.83 3.18 0.11
N ALA A 58 5.60 3.08 1.19
CA ALA A 58 5.92 1.80 1.82
C ALA A 58 4.65 1.12 2.34
N ASN A 59 3.73 1.88 2.92
CA ASN A 59 2.45 1.33 3.39
C ASN A 59 1.57 0.85 2.23
N VAL A 60 1.57 1.57 1.10
CA VAL A 60 0.87 1.10 -0.10
C VAL A 60 1.46 -0.22 -0.58
N ALA A 61 2.79 -0.29 -0.69
CA ALA A 61 3.49 -1.51 -1.09
C ALA A 61 3.19 -2.66 -0.13
N ASP A 62 3.10 -2.37 1.17
CA ASP A 62 2.81 -3.37 2.18
C ASP A 62 1.41 -3.97 2.01
N ARG A 63 0.40 -3.13 1.75
CA ARG A 63 -0.96 -3.62 1.47
C ARG A 63 -0.99 -4.49 0.21
N MET A 64 -0.16 -4.18 -0.77
CA MET A 64 -0.09 -4.93 -2.03
C MET A 64 0.57 -6.30 -1.89
N ARG A 65 1.13 -6.64 -0.74
CA ARG A 65 1.59 -8.02 -0.45
C ARG A 65 0.42 -9.00 -0.35
N ILE A 66 -0.77 -8.49 -0.09
CA ILE A 66 -1.96 -9.33 0.04
C ILE A 66 -2.45 -9.71 -1.36
N LYS A 67 -2.62 -11.02 -1.60
CA LYS A 67 -3.10 -11.51 -2.88
C LYS A 67 -4.45 -10.89 -3.23
N GLY A 68 -4.55 -10.33 -4.43
CA GLY A 68 -5.76 -9.68 -4.91
C GLY A 68 -5.82 -8.18 -4.66
N ILE A 69 -4.90 -7.63 -3.86
CA ILE A 69 -4.83 -6.19 -3.64
C ILE A 69 -3.72 -5.63 -4.53
N ARG A 70 -4.13 -5.05 -5.66
CA ARG A 70 -3.23 -4.30 -6.53
C ARG A 70 -3.59 -2.81 -6.44
N LYS A 71 -3.07 -2.02 -7.36
CA LYS A 71 -3.18 -0.57 -7.38
C LYS A 71 -4.57 -0.05 -6.99
N GLU A 72 -5.59 -0.47 -7.72
CA GLU A 72 -6.94 0.08 -7.56
C GLU A 72 -7.55 -0.24 -6.18
N TYR A 73 -7.39 -1.48 -5.74
CA TYR A 73 -7.92 -1.87 -4.44
C TYR A 73 -7.09 -1.32 -3.28
N ALA A 74 -5.78 -1.16 -3.46
CA ALA A 74 -4.94 -0.51 -2.46
C ALA A 74 -5.37 0.94 -2.24
N GLU A 75 -5.67 1.65 -3.32
CA GLU A 75 -6.17 3.02 -3.27
C GLU A 75 -7.56 3.09 -2.63
N LEU A 76 -8.45 2.16 -3.01
CA LEU A 76 -9.80 2.11 -2.46
C LEU A 76 -9.79 1.82 -0.96
N LEU A 77 -8.93 0.90 -0.51
CA LEU A 77 -8.77 0.62 0.93
C LEU A 77 -8.36 1.89 1.68
N GLN A 78 -7.42 2.65 1.14
CA GLN A 78 -7.00 3.90 1.76
C GLN A 78 -8.16 4.91 1.83
N ALA A 79 -8.92 5.05 0.75
CA ALA A 79 -10.09 5.93 0.73
C ALA A 79 -11.15 5.48 1.74
N ALA A 80 -11.22 4.19 2.04
CA ALA A 80 -12.13 3.62 3.05
C ALA A 80 -11.57 3.70 4.48
N GLY A 81 -10.39 4.29 4.66
CA GLY A 81 -9.80 4.52 5.98
C GLY A 81 -8.77 3.47 6.43
N VAL A 82 -8.32 2.58 5.53
CA VAL A 82 -7.33 1.57 5.86
C VAL A 82 -5.97 1.96 5.28
N ASP A 83 -5.04 2.36 6.15
CA ASP A 83 -3.71 2.82 5.73
C ASP A 83 -2.65 1.73 5.81
N THR A 84 -2.76 0.79 6.74
CA THR A 84 -1.71 -0.19 7.03
C THR A 84 -2.25 -1.61 7.02
N VAL A 85 -1.35 -2.58 6.84
CA VAL A 85 -1.70 -4.01 6.99
C VAL A 85 -2.17 -4.30 8.41
N LYS A 86 -1.55 -3.67 9.41
CA LYS A 86 -1.98 -3.83 10.80
C LYS A 86 -3.41 -3.35 11.02
N ASP A 87 -3.77 -2.22 10.42
CA ASP A 87 -5.14 -1.70 10.49
C ASP A 87 -6.13 -2.66 9.82
N LEU A 88 -5.76 -3.18 8.64
CA LEU A 88 -6.62 -4.11 7.88
C LEU A 88 -6.98 -5.34 8.70
N LYS A 89 -6.01 -5.94 9.39
CA LYS A 89 -6.25 -7.20 10.11
C LYS A 89 -7.25 -7.09 11.26
N TYR A 90 -7.53 -5.90 11.73
CA TYR A 90 -8.49 -5.66 12.83
C TYR A 90 -9.88 -5.24 12.32
N ARG A 91 -10.07 -5.14 11.00
CA ARG A 91 -11.35 -4.70 10.45
C ARG A 91 -12.39 -5.81 10.39
N ASN A 92 -13.64 -5.43 10.51
CA ASN A 92 -14.79 -6.32 10.29
C ASN A 92 -15.08 -6.35 8.79
N PRO A 93 -15.19 -7.54 8.16
CA PRO A 93 -15.40 -7.64 6.71
C PRO A 93 -16.63 -6.91 6.20
N ALA A 94 -17.77 -7.03 6.88
CA ALA A 94 -19.00 -6.38 6.45
C ALA A 94 -18.90 -4.86 6.53
N ASN A 95 -18.33 -4.34 7.63
CA ASN A 95 -18.16 -2.91 7.82
C ASN A 95 -17.17 -2.32 6.82
N LEU A 96 -16.08 -3.05 6.54
CA LEU A 96 -15.09 -2.60 5.59
C LEU A 96 -15.64 -2.61 4.16
N ALA A 97 -16.37 -3.67 3.78
CA ALA A 97 -17.00 -3.73 2.47
C ALA A 97 -17.96 -2.55 2.26
N LYS A 98 -18.72 -2.20 3.30
CA LYS A 98 -19.63 -1.04 3.28
C LYS A 98 -18.85 0.27 3.11
N ALA A 99 -17.76 0.44 3.87
CA ALA A 99 -16.93 1.65 3.78
C ALA A 99 -16.30 1.77 2.38
N MET A 100 -15.88 0.65 1.80
CA MET A 100 -15.33 0.63 0.45
C MET A 100 -16.39 1.00 -0.59
N SER A 101 -17.61 0.49 -0.43
CA SER A 101 -18.74 0.84 -1.30
C SER A 101 -19.02 2.34 -1.26
N GLU A 102 -19.04 2.93 -0.08
CA GLU A 102 -19.28 4.37 0.09
C GLU A 102 -18.14 5.21 -0.50
N ALA A 103 -16.88 4.79 -0.28
CA ALA A 103 -15.71 5.46 -0.86
C ALA A 103 -15.76 5.40 -2.38
N ASN A 104 -16.12 4.24 -2.93
CA ASN A 104 -16.22 4.09 -4.38
C ASN A 104 -17.36 4.90 -4.99
N ARG A 105 -18.47 5.04 -4.26
CA ARG A 105 -19.57 5.89 -4.70
C ARG A 105 -19.12 7.34 -4.84
N LYS A 106 -18.28 7.81 -3.91
CA LYS A 106 -17.74 9.18 -3.92
C LYS A 106 -16.67 9.39 -4.97
N HIS A 107 -15.72 8.45 -5.08
CA HIS A 107 -14.49 8.65 -5.83
C HIS A 107 -14.41 7.85 -7.12
N LYS A 108 -15.32 6.92 -7.34
CA LYS A 108 -15.40 6.08 -8.56
C LYS A 108 -14.07 5.46 -8.95
N MET A 109 -13.45 4.79 -7.99
CA MET A 109 -12.08 4.28 -8.12
C MET A 109 -12.00 2.91 -8.80
N VAL A 110 -13.03 2.07 -8.61
CA VAL A 110 -13.06 0.72 -9.21
C VAL A 110 -14.40 0.48 -9.90
N ARG A 111 -14.38 -0.36 -10.92
CA ARG A 111 -15.59 -0.77 -11.64
C ARG A 111 -16.35 -1.83 -10.87
N LEU A 112 -15.63 -2.78 -10.29
CA LEU A 112 -16.20 -3.91 -9.58
C LEU A 112 -15.75 -3.86 -8.14
N LEU A 113 -16.72 -3.70 -7.22
CA LEU A 113 -16.44 -3.75 -5.79
C LEU A 113 -16.11 -5.18 -5.38
N PRO A 114 -15.14 -5.37 -4.49
CA PRO A 114 -14.89 -6.69 -3.91
C PRO A 114 -16.07 -7.11 -3.06
N SER A 115 -16.42 -8.40 -3.10
CA SER A 115 -17.46 -8.94 -2.24
C SER A 115 -16.99 -8.95 -0.78
N GLU A 116 -17.95 -9.03 0.14
CA GLU A 116 -17.62 -9.18 1.57
C GLU A 116 -16.72 -10.40 1.81
N LYS A 117 -16.93 -11.49 1.07
CA LYS A 117 -16.11 -12.69 1.16
C LYS A 117 -14.66 -12.39 0.75
N VAL A 118 -14.45 -11.67 -0.34
CA VAL A 118 -13.12 -11.30 -0.81
C VAL A 118 -12.44 -10.39 0.21
N VAL A 119 -13.16 -9.40 0.72
CA VAL A 119 -12.64 -8.52 1.78
C VAL A 119 -12.26 -9.33 3.02
N GLY A 120 -13.08 -10.29 3.40
CA GLY A 120 -12.78 -11.20 4.51
C GLY A 120 -11.51 -12.00 4.28
N ASN A 121 -11.29 -12.47 3.05
CA ASN A 121 -10.06 -13.17 2.69
C ASN A 121 -8.84 -12.27 2.82
N TRP A 122 -8.95 -11.01 2.42
CA TRP A 122 -7.85 -10.03 2.59
C TRP A 122 -7.51 -9.83 4.06
N ILE A 123 -8.53 -9.73 4.92
CA ILE A 123 -8.34 -9.56 6.36
C ILE A 123 -7.64 -10.79 6.95
N GLU A 124 -8.09 -11.98 6.59
CA GLU A 124 -7.47 -13.22 7.08
C GLU A 124 -6.03 -13.35 6.59
N ASN A 125 -5.76 -12.97 5.35
CA ASN A 125 -4.40 -12.97 4.83
C ASN A 125 -3.52 -11.94 5.53
N ALA A 126 -4.08 -10.77 5.85
CA ALA A 126 -3.36 -9.74 6.62
C ALA A 126 -2.94 -10.26 7.99
N LYS A 127 -3.79 -11.05 8.65
CA LYS A 127 -3.47 -11.67 9.95
C LYS A 127 -2.28 -12.61 9.90
N LYS A 128 -2.04 -13.22 8.74
CA LYS A 128 -0.93 -14.18 8.55
C LYS A 128 0.38 -13.51 8.17
N LEU A 129 0.35 -12.25 7.74
CA LEU A 129 1.54 -11.53 7.32
C LEU A 129 2.34 -11.03 8.52
N GLN A 130 3.66 -11.16 8.41
CA GLN A 130 4.57 -10.54 9.36
C GLN A 130 4.57 -9.03 9.13
N LEU A 131 4.46 -8.25 10.21
CA LEU A 131 4.55 -6.80 10.13
C LEU A 131 5.99 -6.42 9.79
N LYS A 132 6.17 -5.61 8.75
CA LYS A 132 7.50 -5.24 8.27
C LYS A 132 7.88 -3.81 8.58
N ILE A 133 6.92 -2.89 8.61
CA ILE A 133 7.20 -1.47 8.74
C ILE A 133 7.34 -1.08 10.19
N SER A 134 8.45 -0.42 10.55
CA SER A 134 8.62 0.17 11.86
C SER A 134 8.50 1.68 11.77
N TYR A 135 7.94 2.30 12.81
CA TYR A 135 7.65 3.73 12.87
C TYR A 135 8.57 4.48 13.84
N LYS A 136 9.43 3.74 14.51
CA LYS A 136 10.37 4.30 15.48
C LYS A 136 11.79 3.84 15.23
#